data_c7909b7de27fbf3b68f64ae7994297b1
#
_entry.id   c7909b7de27fbf3b68f64ae7994297b1
#
_cell.length_a   1.000
_cell.length_b   1.000
_cell.length_c   1.000
_cell.angle_alpha   90.00
_cell.angle_beta   90.00
_cell.angle_gamma   90.00
#
_symmetry.space_group_name_H-M   'P 1'
#
loop_
_entity.id
_entity.type
_entity.pdbx_description
1 polymer ?
#
loop_
_entity_poly.entity_id
_entity_poly.type
_entity_poly.pdbx_seq_one_letter_code
_entity_poly.pdbx_strand_id
1 'polypeptide(L)'
;MNQPCLEKINDQQYALSGELTMHNVSQVSLDTASVITAMNGEVTINLSKIVRADSAGLALLIDWLRIARRRNFTLRFEQLPEQLMQIARLCELHSVLPIIL
;
A
#
# COMPACT_ATOMS: atom_id res chain seq x y z
N MET A 1 15.33 5.88 -12.28
CA MET A 1 14.19 6.62 -11.70
C MET A 1 13.36 5.69 -10.85
N ASN A 2 12.94 6.18 -9.68
CA ASN A 2 12.20 5.37 -8.73
C ASN A 2 10.70 5.41 -9.02
N GLN A 3 10.32 4.84 -10.15
CA GLN A 3 8.90 4.74 -10.47
C GLN A 3 8.27 3.63 -9.65
N PRO A 4 7.11 3.88 -9.04
CA PRO A 4 6.40 2.86 -8.30
C PRO A 4 6.01 1.70 -9.21
N CYS A 5 6.18 0.50 -8.69
CA CYS A 5 5.82 -0.71 -9.42
C CYS A 5 5.19 -1.69 -8.45
N LEU A 6 3.96 -2.08 -8.73
CA LEU A 6 3.29 -3.13 -7.98
C LEU A 6 3.49 -4.45 -8.72
N GLU A 7 4.33 -5.31 -8.12
CA GLU A 7 4.72 -6.57 -8.71
C GLU A 7 3.99 -7.72 -8.03
N LYS A 8 3.41 -8.58 -8.84
CA LYS A 8 2.76 -9.79 -8.34
C LYS A 8 3.81 -10.88 -8.12
N ILE A 9 3.94 -11.35 -6.88
CA ILE A 9 4.82 -12.46 -6.55
C ILE A 9 4.06 -13.78 -6.74
N ASN A 10 2.83 -13.84 -6.20
CA ASN A 10 1.90 -14.93 -6.41
C ASN A 10 0.49 -14.39 -6.14
N ASP A 11 -0.54 -15.23 -6.16
CA ASP A 11 -1.93 -14.77 -6.01
C ASP A 11 -2.20 -14.07 -4.69
N GLN A 12 -1.39 -14.32 -3.66
CA GLN A 12 -1.59 -13.80 -2.32
C GLN A 12 -0.53 -12.81 -1.90
N GLN A 13 0.51 -12.60 -2.70
CA GLN A 13 1.64 -11.75 -2.32
C GLN A 13 2.05 -10.82 -3.45
N TYR A 14 2.18 -9.56 -3.10
CA TYR A 14 2.63 -8.49 -4.00
C TYR A 14 3.74 -7.71 -3.33
N ALA A 15 4.53 -7.02 -4.12
CA ALA A 15 5.55 -6.10 -3.63
C ALA A 15 5.39 -4.77 -4.34
N LEU A 16 5.45 -3.68 -3.59
CA LEU A 16 5.40 -2.33 -4.13
C LEU A 16 6.76 -1.68 -3.94
N SER A 17 7.30 -1.10 -5.00
CA SER A 17 8.61 -0.45 -4.97
C SER A 17 8.52 0.98 -5.48
N GLY A 18 9.53 1.78 -5.14
CA GLY A 18 9.64 3.17 -5.58
C GLY A 18 9.24 4.16 -4.51
N GLU A 19 8.60 5.24 -4.90
CA GLU A 19 8.17 6.29 -3.99
C GLU A 19 6.65 6.31 -3.88
N LEU A 20 6.16 6.72 -2.71
CA LEU A 20 4.74 6.98 -2.46
C LEU A 20 4.62 8.38 -1.85
N THR A 21 4.63 9.39 -2.68
CA THR A 21 4.61 10.79 -2.24
C THR A 21 3.51 11.57 -2.95
N MET A 22 3.24 12.78 -2.47
CA MET A 22 2.27 13.66 -3.10
C MET A 22 2.57 13.92 -4.58
N HIS A 23 3.83 13.74 -4.99
CA HIS A 23 4.23 13.99 -6.38
C HIS A 23 3.83 12.86 -7.34
N ASN A 24 3.64 11.64 -6.84
CA ASN A 24 3.40 10.50 -7.71
C ASN A 24 2.20 9.63 -7.34
N VAL A 25 1.56 9.90 -6.21
CA VAL A 25 0.50 9.02 -5.70
C VAL A 25 -0.68 8.91 -6.69
N SER A 26 -1.01 9.99 -7.39
CA SER A 26 -2.09 9.95 -8.38
C SER A 26 -1.76 9.00 -9.53
N GLN A 27 -0.52 9.02 -10.01
CA GLN A 27 -0.09 8.13 -11.07
C GLN A 27 -0.05 6.67 -10.58
N VAL A 28 0.43 6.44 -9.37
CA VAL A 28 0.42 5.10 -8.77
C VAL A 28 -1.00 4.58 -8.69
N SER A 29 -1.93 5.41 -8.24
CA SER A 29 -3.34 5.03 -8.12
C SER A 29 -3.90 4.59 -9.48
N LEU A 30 -3.63 5.35 -10.53
CA LEU A 30 -4.08 5.02 -11.88
C LEU A 30 -3.44 3.73 -12.39
N ASP A 31 -2.13 3.60 -12.22
CA ASP A 31 -1.37 2.47 -12.77
C ASP A 31 -1.69 1.15 -12.08
N THR A 32 -2.11 1.20 -10.81
CA THR A 32 -2.37 -0.01 -10.04
C THR A 32 -3.85 -0.37 -9.92
N ALA A 33 -4.74 0.49 -10.40
CA ALA A 33 -6.18 0.31 -10.18
C ALA A 33 -6.69 -1.05 -10.66
N SER A 34 -6.29 -1.49 -11.85
CA SER A 34 -6.74 -2.77 -12.39
C SER A 34 -6.23 -3.95 -11.59
N VAL A 35 -5.00 -3.84 -11.06
CA VAL A 35 -4.40 -4.90 -10.24
C VAL A 35 -5.12 -5.00 -8.91
N ILE A 36 -5.32 -3.86 -8.23
CA ILE A 36 -5.97 -3.83 -6.92
C ILE A 36 -7.41 -4.36 -7.01
N THR A 37 -8.15 -3.93 -8.03
CA THR A 37 -9.56 -4.34 -8.17
C THR A 37 -9.71 -5.80 -8.59
N ALA A 38 -8.65 -6.45 -9.08
CA ALA A 38 -8.66 -7.86 -9.44
C ALA A 38 -8.25 -8.78 -8.29
N MET A 39 -7.80 -8.22 -7.17
CA MET A 39 -7.40 -9.02 -6.01
C MET A 39 -8.59 -9.70 -5.35
N ASN A 40 -8.34 -10.89 -4.77
CA ASN A 40 -9.37 -11.63 -4.04
C ASN A 40 -8.70 -12.47 -2.94
N GLY A 41 -9.51 -12.97 -2.00
CA GLY A 41 -9.02 -13.78 -0.90
C GLY A 41 -8.20 -12.97 0.09
N GLU A 42 -7.07 -13.52 0.52
CA GLU A 42 -6.15 -12.85 1.44
C GLU A 42 -4.92 -12.42 0.67
N VAL A 43 -4.64 -11.12 0.69
CA VAL A 43 -3.54 -10.52 -0.08
C VAL A 43 -2.63 -9.73 0.86
N THR A 44 -1.33 -9.91 0.72
CA THR A 44 -0.32 -9.15 1.45
C THR A 44 0.54 -8.36 0.46
N ILE A 45 0.72 -7.08 0.72
CA ILE A 45 1.61 -6.23 -0.06
C ILE A 45 2.83 -5.89 0.78
N ASN A 46 4.00 -6.28 0.29
CA ASN A 46 5.28 -5.97 0.94
C ASN A 46 5.73 -4.58 0.50
N LEU A 47 6.09 -3.74 1.47
CA LEU A 47 6.47 -2.35 1.25
C LEU A 47 7.95 -2.10 1.53
N SER A 48 8.75 -3.15 1.68
CA SER A 48 10.17 -2.99 2.04
C SER A 48 10.99 -2.27 0.96
N LYS A 49 10.51 -2.24 -0.28
CA LYS A 49 11.20 -1.60 -1.39
C LYS A 49 10.74 -0.16 -1.65
N ILE A 50 9.90 0.37 -0.78
CA ILE A 50 9.54 1.78 -0.83
C ILE A 50 10.73 2.59 -0.29
N VAL A 51 11.24 3.50 -1.11
CA VAL A 51 12.43 4.29 -0.76
C VAL A 51 12.09 5.64 -0.16
N ARG A 52 10.86 6.12 -0.38
CA ARG A 52 10.43 7.41 0.14
C ARG A 52 8.90 7.45 0.19
N ALA A 53 8.35 8.01 1.26
CA ALA A 53 6.90 8.10 1.42
C ALA A 53 6.53 9.30 2.29
N ASP A 54 5.34 9.83 2.08
CA ASP A 54 4.75 10.87 2.89
C ASP A 54 3.29 10.55 3.21
N SER A 55 2.55 11.52 3.77
CA SER A 55 1.16 11.31 4.15
C SER A 55 0.24 10.98 2.97
N ALA A 56 0.57 11.45 1.77
CA ALA A 56 -0.18 11.10 0.57
C ALA A 56 -0.05 9.60 0.25
N GLY A 57 1.14 9.04 0.49
CA GLY A 57 1.35 7.60 0.36
C GLY A 57 0.50 6.81 1.34
N LEU A 58 0.43 7.26 2.59
CA LEU A 58 -0.42 6.62 3.59
C LEU A 58 -1.89 6.68 3.17
N ALA A 59 -2.34 7.81 2.64
CA ALA A 59 -3.71 7.97 2.16
C ALA A 59 -4.03 6.98 1.04
N LEU A 60 -3.08 6.72 0.15
CA LEU A 60 -3.26 5.73 -0.91
C LEU A 60 -3.45 4.33 -0.33
N LEU A 61 -2.65 3.95 0.66
CA LEU A 61 -2.79 2.64 1.30
C LEU A 61 -4.16 2.49 1.96
N ILE A 62 -4.64 3.56 2.60
CA ILE A 62 -5.97 3.57 3.21
C ILE A 62 -7.05 3.42 2.13
N ASP A 63 -6.88 4.07 0.99
CA ASP A 63 -7.82 3.93 -0.11
C ASP A 63 -7.87 2.49 -0.63
N TRP A 64 -6.73 1.82 -0.71
CA TRP A 64 -6.68 0.41 -1.09
C TRP A 64 -7.43 -0.47 -0.08
N LEU A 65 -7.35 -0.15 1.21
CA LEU A 65 -8.12 -0.87 2.24
C LEU A 65 -9.62 -0.69 2.05
N ARG A 66 -10.04 0.51 1.63
CA ARG A 66 -11.45 0.76 1.33
C ARG A 66 -11.92 -0.07 0.12
N ILE A 67 -11.08 -0.16 -0.90
CA ILE A 67 -11.38 -0.98 -2.07
C ILE A 67 -11.51 -2.45 -1.65
N ALA A 68 -10.58 -2.93 -0.83
CA ALA A 68 -10.61 -4.30 -0.32
C ALA A 68 -11.92 -4.59 0.41
N ARG A 69 -12.35 -3.66 1.27
CA ARG A 69 -13.60 -3.82 2.01
C ARG A 69 -14.80 -3.88 1.06
N ARG A 70 -14.86 -2.99 0.08
CA ARG A 70 -15.97 -2.96 -0.87
C ARG A 70 -16.02 -4.20 -1.75
N ARG A 71 -14.86 -4.77 -2.08
CA ARG A 71 -14.75 -5.94 -2.94
C ARG A 71 -14.61 -7.26 -2.18
N ASN A 72 -14.71 -7.22 -0.86
CA ASN A 72 -14.74 -8.40 -0.01
C ASN A 72 -13.47 -9.25 -0.11
N PHE A 73 -12.30 -8.60 -0.14
CA PHE A 73 -11.05 -9.32 0.04
C PHE A 73 -10.28 -8.72 1.21
N THR A 74 -9.37 -9.51 1.79
CA THR A 74 -8.56 -9.09 2.93
C THR A 74 -7.22 -8.58 2.42
N LEU A 75 -6.86 -7.36 2.81
CA LEU A 75 -5.59 -6.75 2.43
C LEU A 75 -4.76 -6.45 3.67
N ARG A 76 -3.50 -6.86 3.65
CA ARG A 76 -2.55 -6.58 4.72
C ARG A 76 -1.28 -6.01 4.11
N PHE A 77 -0.56 -5.23 4.92
CA PHE A 77 0.74 -4.69 4.54
C PHE A 77 1.81 -5.29 5.44
N GLU A 78 2.97 -5.57 4.87
CA GLU A 78 4.13 -6.00 5.64
C GLU A 78 5.32 -5.12 5.31
N GLN A 79 6.26 -5.02 6.26
CA GLN A 79 7.46 -4.21 6.11
C GLN A 79 7.15 -2.74 5.83
N LEU A 80 6.23 -2.17 6.61
CA LEU A 80 5.85 -0.76 6.45
C LEU A 80 7.08 0.13 6.69
N PRO A 81 7.40 1.05 5.76
CA PRO A 81 8.54 1.95 5.96
C PRO A 81 8.38 2.78 7.23
N GLU A 82 9.51 3.07 7.89
CA GLU A 82 9.50 3.84 9.14
C GLU A 82 8.81 5.19 8.96
N GLN A 83 9.01 5.85 7.82
CA GLN A 83 8.36 7.12 7.53
C GLN A 83 6.84 7.01 7.60
N LEU A 84 6.27 5.95 7.01
CA LEU A 84 4.83 5.73 7.05
C LEU A 84 4.36 5.33 8.44
N MET A 85 5.14 4.54 9.15
CA MET A 85 4.80 4.14 10.51
C MET A 85 4.74 5.35 11.45
N GLN A 86 5.69 6.29 11.31
CA GLN A 86 5.69 7.51 12.10
C GLN A 86 4.45 8.35 11.83
N ILE A 87 4.08 8.51 10.56
CA ILE A 87 2.88 9.27 10.19
C ILE A 87 1.64 8.58 10.74
N ALA A 88 1.57 7.27 10.63
CA ALA A 88 0.43 6.50 11.15
C ALA A 88 0.28 6.69 12.66
N ARG A 89 1.39 6.71 13.40
CA ARG A 89 1.36 6.95 14.85
C ARG A 89 0.86 8.35 15.18
N LEU A 90 1.34 9.36 14.45
CA LEU A 90 0.90 10.75 14.66
C LEU A 90 -0.59 10.91 14.41
N CYS A 91 -1.14 10.17 13.46
CA CYS A 91 -2.56 10.20 13.13
C CYS A 91 -3.37 9.17 13.92
N GLU A 92 -2.72 8.45 14.85
CA GLU A 92 -3.34 7.38 15.64
C GLU A 92 -3.95 6.26 14.80
N LEU A 93 -3.36 5.99 13.63
CA LEU A 93 -3.83 4.96 12.71
C LEU A 93 -3.06 3.65 12.82
N HIS A 94 -1.95 3.65 13.57
CA HIS A 94 -1.07 2.48 13.65
C HIS A 94 -1.75 1.24 14.22
N SER A 95 -2.78 1.42 15.03
CA SER A 95 -3.50 0.30 15.64
C SER A 95 -4.65 -0.21 14.76
N VAL A 96 -5.06 0.56 13.74
CA VAL A 96 -6.17 0.18 12.86
C VAL A 96 -5.71 -0.27 11.47
N LEU A 97 -4.44 -0.02 11.11
CA LEU A 97 -3.89 -0.50 9.86
C LEU A 97 -3.55 -1.98 9.98
N PRO A 98 -3.92 -2.82 9.01
CA PRO A 98 -3.60 -4.26 9.04
C PRO A 98 -2.14 -4.47 8.63
N ILE A 99 -1.23 -4.29 9.56
CA ILE A 99 0.21 -4.38 9.36
C ILE A 99 0.73 -5.66 9.97
N ILE A 100 1.53 -6.39 9.22
CA ILE A 100 2.26 -7.56 9.70
C ILE A 100 3.67 -7.09 10.10
N LEU A 101 4.00 -7.26 11.36
CA LEU A 101 5.30 -6.87 11.88
C LEU A 101 6.35 -7.96 11.70
#